data_db14c5d5bd309768b390aaf6c7fa4ebd
#
_entry.id   db14c5d5bd309768b390aaf6c7fa4ebd
#
_cell.length_a   1.000
_cell.length_b   1.000
_cell.length_c   1.000
_cell.angle_alpha   90.00
_cell.angle_beta   90.00
_cell.angle_gamma   90.00
#
_symmetry.space_group_name_H-M   'P 1'
#
loop_
_entity.id
_entity.type
_entity.pdbx_description
1 polymer ?
#
loop_
_entity_poly.entity_id
_entity_poly.type
_entity_poly.pdbx_seq_one_letter_code
_entity_poly.pdbx_strand_id
1 'polypeptide(L)'
;ACPTCNISIPEIEPRIFSFNTPHGACANCNGLGNVLTVDRDLIFNDNLSISEGGIQPFPNIFYQDTWFSRTFITFCENNNIPMNKRFSEISEEKKELLINGSGNEEYEVKGKNRWGRATTIHEAFTGILNEVRKKYHSTESQLIKTQIERFMRYETCPSCLGARLKREALSVTIDKKSIVELSNMSITDASDFINSLTGKISSREDQIGKLIIKEIKERLSFLLNVGLDYLTLSRGANTLAGGEAQRIRLASQIGSGLTGVLYVLDEPSIGLHPRDNSKLISTLKRLRELGNTVIVVE
;
A
#
# COMPACT_ATOMS: atom_id res chain seq x y z
N ALA A 1 -0.60 10.71 -30.44
CA ALA A 1 0.45 9.69 -30.31
C ALA A 1 1.83 10.36 -30.48
N CYS A 2 2.83 9.89 -29.74
CA CYS A 2 4.20 10.35 -29.90
C CYS A 2 4.74 9.92 -31.28
N PRO A 3 5.28 10.83 -32.13
CA PRO A 3 5.76 10.46 -33.45
C PRO A 3 7.01 9.58 -33.42
N THR A 4 7.72 9.52 -32.30
CA THR A 4 8.98 8.76 -32.18
C THR A 4 8.75 7.33 -31.66
N CYS A 5 7.86 7.14 -30.68
CA CYS A 5 7.66 5.84 -30.02
C CYS A 5 6.22 5.31 -30.13
N ASN A 6 5.35 6.00 -30.84
CA ASN A 6 3.94 5.66 -31.10
C ASN A 6 3.08 5.47 -29.83
N ILE A 7 3.54 5.94 -28.66
CA ILE A 7 2.79 5.90 -27.41
C ILE A 7 1.66 6.92 -27.49
N SER A 8 0.44 6.49 -27.25
CA SER A 8 -0.73 7.37 -27.15
C SER A 8 -0.82 7.90 -25.72
N ILE A 9 -0.72 9.21 -25.54
CA ILE A 9 -0.96 9.86 -24.26
C ILE A 9 -2.45 10.16 -24.18
N PRO A 10 -3.18 9.67 -23.17
CA PRO A 10 -4.57 10.01 -22.97
C PRO A 10 -4.75 11.51 -22.69
N GLU A 11 -5.95 12.02 -22.92
CA GLU A 11 -6.29 13.40 -22.57
C GLU A 11 -6.09 13.60 -21.05
N ILE A 12 -5.42 14.71 -20.69
CA ILE A 12 -5.11 15.02 -19.29
C ILE A 12 -6.34 15.66 -18.67
N GLU A 13 -7.06 14.90 -17.87
CA GLU A 13 -8.21 15.34 -17.10
C GLU A 13 -7.91 15.33 -15.59
N PRO A 14 -8.60 16.14 -14.77
CA PRO A 14 -8.37 16.17 -13.31
C PRO A 14 -8.46 14.79 -12.64
N ARG A 15 -9.30 13.88 -13.14
CA ARG A 15 -9.50 12.54 -12.59
C ARG A 15 -8.26 11.64 -12.67
N ILE A 16 -7.29 11.92 -13.57
CA ILE A 16 -6.06 11.12 -13.66
C ILE A 16 -5.11 11.35 -12.49
N PHE A 17 -5.26 12.45 -11.75
CA PHE A 17 -4.47 12.76 -10.56
C PHE A 17 -5.05 12.15 -9.28
N SER A 18 -6.16 11.43 -9.37
CA SER A 18 -6.76 10.74 -8.22
C SER A 18 -6.38 9.26 -8.21
N PHE A 19 -5.69 8.83 -7.16
CA PHE A 19 -5.37 7.40 -6.94
C PHE A 19 -6.59 6.58 -6.46
N ASN A 20 -7.73 7.24 -6.16
CA ASN A 20 -8.99 6.58 -5.80
C ASN A 20 -9.88 6.27 -7.00
N THR A 21 -9.44 6.60 -8.22
CA THR A 21 -10.18 6.31 -9.44
C THR A 21 -9.38 5.37 -10.36
N PRO A 22 -10.03 4.47 -11.11
CA PRO A 22 -9.34 3.60 -12.06
C PRO A 22 -8.59 4.37 -13.17
N HIS A 23 -8.98 5.63 -13.41
CA HIS A 23 -8.35 6.50 -14.41
C HIS A 23 -6.93 6.91 -14.00
N GLY A 24 -6.72 7.25 -12.73
CA GLY A 24 -5.43 7.71 -12.21
C GLY A 24 -4.66 6.65 -11.42
N ALA A 25 -5.34 5.71 -10.79
CA ALA A 25 -4.72 4.67 -9.97
C ALA A 25 -3.74 3.80 -10.75
N CYS A 26 -2.59 3.51 -10.16
CA CYS A 26 -1.67 2.50 -10.67
C CYS A 26 -2.38 1.15 -10.78
N ALA A 27 -2.37 0.54 -11.96
CA ALA A 27 -3.09 -0.70 -12.24
C ALA A 27 -2.59 -1.90 -11.39
N ASN A 28 -1.31 -1.90 -10.98
CA ASN A 28 -0.72 -2.99 -10.21
C ASN A 28 -1.13 -2.97 -8.73
N CYS A 29 -1.20 -1.80 -8.11
CA CYS A 29 -1.56 -1.66 -6.69
C CYS A 29 -2.93 -1.02 -6.46
N ASN A 30 -3.70 -0.76 -7.52
CA ASN A 30 -5.01 -0.11 -7.45
C ASN A 30 -5.00 1.20 -6.62
N GLY A 31 -3.91 1.97 -6.72
CA GLY A 31 -3.76 3.23 -6.00
C GLY A 31 -3.30 3.11 -4.55
N LEU A 32 -2.98 1.91 -4.05
CA LEU A 32 -2.52 1.71 -2.68
C LEU A 32 -1.06 2.13 -2.45
N GLY A 33 -0.24 2.10 -3.50
CA GLY A 33 1.20 2.40 -3.42
C GLY A 33 2.05 1.22 -2.94
N ASN A 34 1.43 0.21 -2.37
CA ASN A 34 2.04 -1.04 -1.93
C ASN A 34 1.26 -2.24 -2.47
N VAL A 35 1.89 -3.39 -2.45
CA VAL A 35 1.29 -4.67 -2.82
C VAL A 35 1.55 -5.68 -1.73
N LEU A 36 0.60 -6.56 -1.49
CA LEU A 36 0.76 -7.65 -0.54
C LEU A 36 1.48 -8.80 -1.25
N THR A 37 2.69 -9.13 -0.80
CA THR A 37 3.53 -10.19 -1.36
C THR A 37 3.81 -11.26 -0.33
N VAL A 38 4.07 -12.48 -0.79
CA VAL A 38 4.47 -13.56 0.11
C VAL A 38 5.89 -13.31 0.61
N ASP A 39 6.07 -13.33 1.91
CA ASP A 39 7.37 -13.18 2.56
C ASP A 39 8.14 -14.50 2.50
N ARG A 40 9.27 -14.50 1.80
CA ARG A 40 10.12 -15.69 1.60
C ARG A 40 10.67 -16.22 2.92
N ASP A 41 10.96 -15.34 3.86
CA ASP A 41 11.57 -15.69 5.15
C ASP A 41 10.58 -16.39 6.10
N LEU A 42 9.28 -16.27 5.81
CA LEU A 42 8.21 -16.89 6.61
C LEU A 42 7.71 -18.21 6.02
N ILE A 43 8.24 -18.65 4.87
CA ILE A 43 7.77 -19.87 4.20
C ILE A 43 8.29 -21.12 4.90
N PHE A 44 9.56 -21.12 5.29
CA PHE A 44 10.22 -22.30 5.86
C PHE A 44 10.49 -22.15 7.35
N ASN A 45 10.36 -23.26 8.07
CA ASN A 45 10.85 -23.38 9.44
C ASN A 45 12.15 -24.19 9.40
N ASP A 46 13.27 -23.55 9.66
CA ASP A 46 14.60 -24.15 9.59
C ASP A 46 14.80 -25.36 10.53
N ASN A 47 14.01 -25.46 11.59
CA ASN A 47 14.10 -26.54 12.57
C ASN A 47 13.28 -27.79 12.21
N LEU A 48 12.43 -27.71 11.19
CA LEU A 48 11.53 -28.78 10.75
C LEU A 48 11.90 -29.26 9.35
N SER A 49 11.58 -30.53 9.07
CA SER A 49 11.61 -31.10 7.72
C SER A 49 10.27 -30.88 6.99
N ILE A 50 10.23 -31.16 5.69
CA ILE A 50 8.97 -31.11 4.90
C ILE A 50 7.94 -32.07 5.51
N SER A 51 8.35 -33.28 5.89
CA SER A 51 7.46 -34.28 6.51
C SER A 51 6.97 -33.87 7.90
N GLU A 52 7.67 -33.00 8.61
CA GLU A 52 7.26 -32.44 9.91
C GLU A 52 6.46 -31.16 9.79
N GLY A 53 6.13 -30.73 8.58
CA GLY A 53 5.34 -29.49 8.34
C GLY A 53 6.19 -28.22 8.26
N GLY A 54 7.46 -28.35 7.90
CA GLY A 54 8.39 -27.22 7.79
C GLY A 54 8.05 -26.20 6.69
N ILE A 55 7.11 -26.52 5.78
CA ILE A 55 6.53 -25.55 4.85
C ILE A 55 5.31 -24.90 5.53
N GLN A 56 5.51 -23.77 6.17
CA GLN A 56 4.55 -23.12 7.06
C GLN A 56 3.17 -22.84 6.42
N PRO A 57 3.06 -22.36 5.15
CA PRO A 57 1.76 -22.16 4.50
C PRO A 57 1.01 -23.47 4.19
N PHE A 58 1.72 -24.60 4.14
CA PHE A 58 1.18 -25.92 3.81
C PHE A 58 1.74 -27.02 4.74
N PRO A 59 1.51 -26.92 6.07
CA PRO A 59 2.17 -27.81 7.03
C PRO A 59 1.83 -29.30 6.84
N ASN A 60 0.67 -29.59 6.25
CA ASN A 60 0.20 -30.96 6.01
C ASN A 60 0.42 -31.44 4.56
N ILE A 61 1.21 -30.74 3.75
CA ILE A 61 1.40 -31.06 2.32
C ILE A 61 1.86 -32.51 2.10
N PHE A 62 2.66 -33.05 3.00
CA PHE A 62 3.20 -34.39 2.90
C PHE A 62 2.14 -35.47 3.19
N TYR A 63 1.16 -35.20 4.05
CA TYR A 63 0.16 -36.17 4.51
C TYR A 63 -1.18 -36.07 3.80
N GLN A 64 -1.42 -35.01 3.09
CA GLN A 64 -2.67 -34.82 2.35
C GLN A 64 -2.66 -35.60 1.04
N ASP A 65 -3.73 -36.35 0.75
CA ASP A 65 -3.91 -37.03 -0.52
C ASP A 65 -4.64 -36.14 -1.54
N THR A 66 -4.00 -35.04 -1.92
CA THR A 66 -4.50 -34.10 -2.94
C THR A 66 -3.63 -34.13 -4.18
N TRP A 67 -4.13 -33.69 -5.32
CA TRP A 67 -3.33 -33.55 -6.54
C TRP A 67 -2.12 -32.64 -6.31
N PHE A 68 -2.31 -31.52 -5.62
CA PHE A 68 -1.23 -30.61 -5.25
C PHE A 68 -0.12 -31.31 -4.45
N SER A 69 -0.49 -32.09 -3.42
CA SER A 69 0.48 -32.82 -2.60
C SER A 69 1.24 -33.87 -3.41
N ARG A 70 0.56 -34.60 -4.30
CA ARG A 70 1.19 -35.57 -5.18
C ARG A 70 2.15 -34.92 -6.18
N THR A 71 1.73 -33.81 -6.83
CA THR A 71 2.59 -33.03 -7.71
C THR A 71 3.84 -32.54 -6.96
N PHE A 72 3.66 -32.01 -5.75
CA PHE A 72 4.76 -31.57 -4.90
C PHE A 72 5.74 -32.70 -4.53
N ILE A 73 5.24 -33.88 -4.12
CA ILE A 73 6.06 -35.02 -3.77
C ILE A 73 6.83 -35.49 -5.00
N THR A 74 6.17 -35.69 -6.14
CA THR A 74 6.80 -36.06 -7.41
C THR A 74 7.88 -35.05 -7.82
N PHE A 75 7.63 -33.77 -7.68
CA PHE A 75 8.61 -32.71 -7.91
C PHE A 75 9.85 -32.87 -6.99
N CYS A 76 9.64 -33.09 -5.68
CA CYS A 76 10.72 -33.29 -4.74
C CYS A 76 11.58 -34.50 -5.07
N GLU A 77 10.96 -35.64 -5.47
CA GLU A 77 11.65 -36.88 -5.86
C GLU A 77 12.51 -36.67 -7.11
N ASN A 78 11.96 -36.06 -8.16
CA ASN A 78 12.68 -35.80 -9.42
C ASN A 78 13.86 -34.83 -9.23
N ASN A 79 13.75 -33.88 -8.32
CA ASN A 79 14.81 -32.91 -8.04
C ASN A 79 15.73 -33.33 -6.86
N ASN A 80 15.60 -34.54 -6.37
CA ASN A 80 16.40 -35.05 -5.24
C ASN A 80 16.33 -34.15 -3.99
N ILE A 81 15.16 -33.59 -3.70
CA ILE A 81 14.92 -32.73 -2.52
C ILE A 81 14.59 -33.65 -1.33
N PRO A 82 15.39 -33.67 -0.26
CA PRO A 82 15.14 -34.54 0.88
C PRO A 82 13.96 -34.04 1.71
N MET A 83 12.91 -34.86 1.82
CA MET A 83 11.68 -34.49 2.55
C MET A 83 11.74 -34.70 4.06
N ASN A 84 12.76 -35.48 4.52
CA ASN A 84 12.97 -35.86 5.92
C ASN A 84 14.14 -35.13 6.60
N LYS A 85 14.81 -34.21 5.91
CA LYS A 85 15.87 -33.37 6.46
C LYS A 85 15.32 -32.03 6.86
N ARG A 86 15.88 -31.40 7.90
CA ARG A 86 15.55 -30.06 8.32
C ARG A 86 15.87 -29.04 7.23
N PHE A 87 15.09 -27.94 7.14
CA PHE A 87 15.35 -26.90 6.15
C PHE A 87 16.72 -26.26 6.32
N SER A 88 17.28 -26.18 7.53
CA SER A 88 18.66 -25.75 7.78
C SER A 88 19.72 -26.60 7.10
N GLU A 89 19.40 -27.86 6.76
CA GLU A 89 20.32 -28.81 6.11
C GLU A 89 20.11 -28.92 4.58
N ILE A 90 19.08 -28.24 4.06
CA ILE A 90 18.76 -28.18 2.62
C ILE A 90 19.56 -27.05 1.99
N SER A 91 20.21 -27.30 0.85
CA SER A 91 20.95 -26.27 0.13
C SER A 91 20.03 -25.14 -0.35
N GLU A 92 20.55 -23.91 -0.42
CA GLU A 92 19.79 -22.74 -0.89
C GLU A 92 19.26 -22.92 -2.31
N GLU A 93 19.99 -23.60 -3.18
CA GLU A 93 19.54 -23.93 -4.53
C GLU A 93 18.24 -24.75 -4.53
N LYS A 94 18.13 -25.75 -3.64
CA LYS A 94 16.92 -26.56 -3.49
C LYS A 94 15.78 -25.79 -2.83
N LYS A 95 16.07 -24.90 -1.88
CA LYS A 95 15.08 -23.99 -1.31
C LYS A 95 14.54 -23.05 -2.38
N GLU A 96 15.38 -22.51 -3.26
CA GLU A 96 14.97 -21.70 -4.39
C GLU A 96 14.05 -22.45 -5.37
N LEU A 97 14.36 -23.73 -5.65
CA LEU A 97 13.48 -24.58 -6.45
C LEU A 97 12.12 -24.82 -5.77
N LEU A 98 12.08 -25.04 -4.47
CA LEU A 98 10.82 -25.14 -3.71
C LEU A 98 10.01 -23.86 -3.76
N ILE A 99 10.67 -22.72 -3.66
CA ILE A 99 10.05 -21.40 -3.65
C ILE A 99 9.45 -21.05 -5.02
N ASN A 100 10.25 -21.20 -6.09
CA ASN A 100 9.92 -20.72 -7.43
C ASN A 100 9.36 -21.81 -8.36
N GLY A 101 9.53 -23.11 -8.00
CA GLY A 101 9.19 -24.24 -8.86
C GLY A 101 10.20 -24.50 -9.96
N SER A 102 9.88 -25.44 -10.84
CA SER A 102 10.70 -25.83 -12.00
C SER A 102 10.32 -25.13 -13.31
N GLY A 103 9.57 -24.03 -13.23
CA GLY A 103 9.08 -23.33 -14.43
C GLY A 103 8.00 -24.13 -15.16
N ASN A 104 8.27 -24.46 -16.42
CA ASN A 104 7.33 -25.20 -17.28
C ASN A 104 7.59 -26.71 -17.36
N GLU A 105 8.48 -27.23 -16.52
CA GLU A 105 8.76 -28.67 -16.49
C GLU A 105 7.57 -29.42 -15.89
N GLU A 106 6.96 -30.31 -16.68
CA GLU A 106 5.82 -31.11 -16.25
C GLU A 106 6.27 -32.46 -15.71
N TYR A 107 5.63 -32.89 -14.63
CA TYR A 107 5.87 -34.19 -13.97
C TYR A 107 4.69 -35.12 -14.20
N GLU A 108 4.96 -36.39 -14.45
CA GLU A 108 3.94 -37.44 -14.51
C GLU A 108 3.47 -37.80 -13.11
N VAL A 109 2.27 -37.31 -12.75
CA VAL A 109 1.67 -37.48 -11.43
C VAL A 109 0.58 -38.54 -11.47
N LYS A 110 0.77 -39.66 -10.72
CA LYS A 110 -0.19 -40.74 -10.63
C LYS A 110 -1.10 -40.59 -9.41
N GLY A 111 -2.38 -40.82 -9.59
CA GLY A 111 -3.34 -40.73 -8.50
C GLY A 111 -4.69 -41.33 -8.82
N LYS A 112 -5.65 -41.13 -7.92
CA LYS A 112 -7.06 -41.51 -8.13
C LYS A 112 -7.89 -40.25 -8.33
N ASN A 113 -8.78 -40.29 -9.33
CA ASN A 113 -9.76 -39.24 -9.54
C ASN A 113 -10.87 -39.31 -8.45
N ARG A 114 -11.80 -38.35 -8.48
CA ARG A 114 -12.93 -38.29 -7.52
C ARG A 114 -13.85 -39.52 -7.53
N TRP A 115 -13.75 -40.36 -8.54
CA TRP A 115 -14.51 -41.63 -8.65
C TRP A 115 -13.66 -42.86 -8.28
N GLY A 116 -12.44 -42.67 -7.72
CA GLY A 116 -11.55 -43.76 -7.30
C GLY A 116 -10.80 -44.46 -8.45
N ARG A 117 -10.91 -44.01 -9.70
CA ARG A 117 -10.20 -44.59 -10.85
C ARG A 117 -8.78 -44.07 -10.90
N ALA A 118 -7.81 -44.95 -11.17
CA ALA A 118 -6.44 -44.57 -11.42
C ALA A 118 -6.37 -43.60 -12.62
N THR A 119 -5.65 -42.53 -12.46
CA THR A 119 -5.50 -41.45 -13.45
C THR A 119 -4.08 -40.94 -13.36
N THR A 120 -3.49 -40.62 -14.50
CA THR A 120 -2.19 -39.96 -14.61
C THR A 120 -2.43 -38.59 -15.20
N ILE A 121 -1.83 -37.54 -14.61
CA ILE A 121 -1.83 -36.19 -15.14
C ILE A 121 -0.41 -35.70 -15.34
N HIS A 122 -0.20 -34.76 -16.23
CA HIS A 122 1.05 -34.03 -16.41
C HIS A 122 0.85 -32.63 -15.84
N GLU A 123 1.61 -32.27 -14.83
CA GLU A 123 1.45 -31.00 -14.13
C GLU A 123 2.81 -30.45 -13.69
N ALA A 124 3.02 -29.15 -13.90
CA ALA A 124 4.22 -28.46 -13.43
C ALA A 124 4.03 -27.97 -11.99
N PHE A 125 5.07 -28.11 -11.18
CA PHE A 125 5.09 -27.47 -9.86
C PHE A 125 5.54 -26.02 -9.98
N THR A 126 4.62 -25.09 -9.79
CA THR A 126 4.84 -23.66 -10.00
C THR A 126 5.50 -22.93 -8.83
N GLY A 127 5.87 -23.67 -7.78
CA GLY A 127 6.53 -23.15 -6.58
C GLY A 127 5.57 -22.71 -5.47
N ILE A 128 6.06 -22.79 -4.24
CA ILE A 128 5.27 -22.47 -3.02
C ILE A 128 4.74 -21.02 -3.06
N LEU A 129 5.54 -20.06 -3.56
CA LEU A 129 5.10 -18.65 -3.67
C LEU A 129 3.82 -18.51 -4.51
N ASN A 130 3.82 -19.16 -5.68
CA ASN A 130 2.67 -19.08 -6.57
C ASN A 130 1.45 -19.82 -6.01
N GLU A 131 1.67 -20.94 -5.34
CA GLU A 131 0.58 -21.70 -4.72
C GLU A 131 -0.07 -20.92 -3.55
N VAL A 132 0.74 -20.23 -2.74
CA VAL A 132 0.22 -19.33 -1.68
C VAL A 132 -0.60 -18.20 -2.31
N ARG A 133 -0.09 -17.56 -3.38
CA ARG A 133 -0.81 -16.51 -4.10
C ARG A 133 -2.12 -17.01 -4.70
N LYS A 134 -2.09 -18.15 -5.40
CA LYS A 134 -3.29 -18.78 -5.96
C LYS A 134 -4.34 -19.03 -4.89
N LYS A 135 -3.93 -19.62 -3.77
CA LYS A 135 -4.83 -19.92 -2.65
C LYS A 135 -5.43 -18.65 -2.04
N TYR A 136 -4.64 -17.58 -1.90
CA TYR A 136 -5.11 -16.29 -1.41
C TYR A 136 -6.17 -15.66 -2.31
N HIS A 137 -5.96 -15.72 -3.64
CA HIS A 137 -6.89 -15.14 -4.61
C HIS A 137 -8.12 -16.02 -4.87
N SER A 138 -8.00 -17.34 -4.78
CA SER A 138 -9.11 -18.27 -5.06
C SER A 138 -10.04 -18.51 -3.88
N THR A 139 -9.60 -18.26 -2.65
CA THR A 139 -10.45 -18.50 -1.47
C THR A 139 -11.41 -17.34 -1.21
N GLU A 140 -12.66 -17.65 -0.92
CA GLU A 140 -13.68 -16.69 -0.46
C GLU A 140 -13.72 -16.59 1.09
N SER A 141 -13.10 -17.57 1.78
CA SER A 141 -13.10 -17.63 3.23
C SER A 141 -12.15 -16.59 3.85
N GLN A 142 -12.71 -15.65 4.60
CA GLN A 142 -11.93 -14.64 5.31
C GLN A 142 -10.96 -15.25 6.33
N LEU A 143 -11.33 -16.35 6.98
CA LEU A 143 -10.46 -17.05 7.92
C LEU A 143 -9.21 -17.60 7.22
N ILE A 144 -9.38 -18.20 6.04
CA ILE A 144 -8.24 -18.71 5.25
C ILE A 144 -7.37 -17.57 4.75
N LYS A 145 -7.97 -16.45 4.31
CA LYS A 145 -7.20 -15.26 3.92
C LYS A 145 -6.33 -14.75 5.06
N THR A 146 -6.91 -14.56 6.25
CA THR A 146 -6.17 -14.10 7.43
C THR A 146 -5.04 -15.07 7.83
N GLN A 147 -5.25 -16.39 7.65
CA GLN A 147 -4.18 -17.37 7.88
C GLN A 147 -3.03 -17.23 6.88
N ILE A 148 -3.34 -17.00 5.59
CA ILE A 148 -2.35 -16.83 4.54
C ILE A 148 -1.60 -15.50 4.70
N GLU A 149 -2.30 -14.42 5.08
CA GLU A 149 -1.73 -13.10 5.31
C GLU A 149 -0.60 -13.08 6.36
N ARG A 150 -0.56 -14.07 7.26
CA ARG A 150 0.56 -14.24 8.21
C ARG A 150 1.89 -14.54 7.52
N PHE A 151 1.85 -15.02 6.28
CA PHE A 151 3.03 -15.32 5.46
C PHE A 151 3.25 -14.25 4.37
N MET A 152 2.60 -13.10 4.52
CA MET A 152 2.66 -12.02 3.55
C MET A 152 3.09 -10.73 4.21
N ARG A 153 3.73 -9.87 3.43
CA ARG A 153 4.10 -8.50 3.86
C ARG A 153 3.74 -7.49 2.79
N TYR A 154 3.56 -6.25 3.22
CA TYR A 154 3.38 -5.15 2.29
C TYR A 154 4.74 -4.68 1.78
N GLU A 155 4.89 -4.70 0.46
CA GLU A 155 6.05 -4.16 -0.23
C GLU A 155 5.66 -2.96 -1.10
N THR A 156 6.60 -2.04 -1.29
CA THR A 156 6.39 -0.92 -2.21
C THR A 156 6.06 -1.45 -3.60
N CYS A 157 5.00 -0.95 -4.21
CA CYS A 157 4.58 -1.39 -5.55
C CYS A 157 5.71 -1.20 -6.57
N PRO A 158 6.17 -2.25 -7.26
CA PRO A 158 7.29 -2.14 -8.19
C PRO A 158 6.97 -1.32 -9.45
N SER A 159 5.68 -1.18 -9.79
CA SER A 159 5.26 -0.44 -10.98
C SER A 159 5.23 1.07 -10.77
N CYS A 160 4.74 1.54 -9.61
CA CYS A 160 4.63 2.97 -9.33
C CYS A 160 5.61 3.46 -8.26
N LEU A 161 6.41 2.57 -7.67
CA LEU A 161 7.39 2.89 -6.63
C LEU A 161 6.79 3.71 -5.46
N GLY A 162 5.57 3.36 -5.05
CA GLY A 162 4.84 4.05 -3.98
C GLY A 162 4.03 5.28 -4.44
N ALA A 163 4.17 5.74 -5.67
CA ALA A 163 3.52 6.93 -6.19
C ALA A 163 1.99 6.83 -6.33
N ARG A 164 1.42 5.62 -6.26
CA ARG A 164 -0.02 5.31 -6.33
C ARG A 164 -0.69 5.62 -7.68
N LEU A 165 -0.09 6.46 -8.52
CA LEU A 165 -0.63 6.97 -9.78
C LEU A 165 0.02 6.28 -10.99
N LYS A 166 -0.66 6.37 -12.13
CA LYS A 166 -0.11 5.99 -13.44
C LYS A 166 1.00 6.96 -13.85
N ARG A 167 1.89 6.50 -14.74
CA ARG A 167 3.04 7.28 -15.22
C ARG A 167 2.63 8.56 -15.93
N GLU A 168 1.51 8.56 -16.63
CA GLU A 168 0.96 9.70 -17.35
C GLU A 168 0.68 10.88 -16.39
N ALA A 169 0.07 10.60 -15.24
CA ALA A 169 -0.18 11.60 -14.21
C ALA A 169 1.13 12.13 -13.59
N LEU A 170 2.12 11.26 -13.42
CA LEU A 170 3.43 11.64 -12.87
C LEU A 170 4.26 12.50 -13.80
N SER A 171 3.99 12.45 -15.12
CA SER A 171 4.69 13.24 -16.14
C SER A 171 4.25 14.71 -16.17
N VAL A 172 3.13 15.05 -15.52
CA VAL A 172 2.66 16.43 -15.42
C VAL A 172 3.33 17.12 -14.25
N THR A 173 3.98 18.25 -14.53
CA THR A 173 4.73 19.01 -13.50
C THR A 173 4.33 20.47 -13.48
N ILE A 174 4.40 21.08 -12.30
CA ILE A 174 4.30 22.52 -12.08
C ILE A 174 5.63 22.96 -11.46
N ASP A 175 6.29 23.94 -12.06
CA ASP A 175 7.66 24.35 -11.66
C ASP A 175 8.58 23.14 -11.42
N LYS A 176 8.59 22.19 -12.37
CA LYS A 176 9.38 20.94 -12.41
C LYS A 176 9.05 19.92 -11.30
N LYS A 177 7.95 20.08 -10.58
CA LYS A 177 7.53 19.14 -9.54
C LYS A 177 6.21 18.46 -9.92
N SER A 178 6.19 17.16 -9.78
CA SER A 178 4.99 16.33 -9.95
C SER A 178 4.11 16.41 -8.70
N ILE A 179 2.87 15.97 -8.82
CA ILE A 179 1.93 15.88 -7.69
C ILE A 179 2.47 14.98 -6.55
N VAL A 180 3.22 13.93 -6.88
CA VAL A 180 3.80 13.01 -5.89
C VAL A 180 4.96 13.66 -5.15
N GLU A 181 5.84 14.37 -5.86
CA GLU A 181 6.93 15.11 -5.22
C GLU A 181 6.37 16.16 -4.26
N LEU A 182 5.34 16.91 -4.66
CA LEU A 182 4.66 17.86 -3.78
C LEU A 182 4.03 17.16 -2.57
N SER A 183 3.36 16.02 -2.78
CA SER A 183 2.70 15.28 -1.70
C SER A 183 3.67 14.66 -0.70
N ASN A 184 4.92 14.41 -1.12
CA ASN A 184 5.99 13.89 -0.26
C ASN A 184 6.75 14.97 0.51
N MET A 185 6.52 16.24 0.22
CA MET A 185 7.06 17.34 1.01
C MET A 185 6.41 17.42 2.37
N SER A 186 7.12 17.98 3.36
CA SER A 186 6.49 18.42 4.59
C SER A 186 5.41 19.48 4.30
N ILE A 187 4.43 19.63 5.19
CA ILE A 187 3.41 20.67 5.04
C ILE A 187 4.05 22.05 4.95
N THR A 188 5.16 22.30 5.67
CA THR A 188 5.93 23.53 5.57
C THR A 188 6.51 23.71 4.17
N ASP A 189 7.26 22.73 3.66
CA ASP A 189 7.89 22.84 2.34
C ASP A 189 6.86 22.93 1.22
N ALA A 190 5.75 22.20 1.35
CA ALA A 190 4.62 22.29 0.41
C ALA A 190 3.99 23.70 0.40
N SER A 191 3.81 24.31 1.59
CA SER A 191 3.31 25.67 1.72
C SER A 191 4.26 26.69 1.08
N ASP A 192 5.57 26.56 1.33
CA ASP A 192 6.60 27.42 0.75
C ASP A 192 6.66 27.28 -0.77
N PHE A 193 6.58 26.03 -1.28
CA PHE A 193 6.48 25.78 -2.71
C PHE A 193 5.28 26.47 -3.34
N ILE A 194 4.08 26.27 -2.79
CA ILE A 194 2.85 26.90 -3.30
C ILE A 194 2.93 28.44 -3.24
N ASN A 195 3.55 28.99 -2.19
CA ASN A 195 3.77 30.44 -2.09
C ASN A 195 4.75 30.95 -3.17
N SER A 196 5.77 30.15 -3.50
CA SER A 196 6.77 30.51 -4.50
C SER A 196 6.26 30.47 -5.94
N LEU A 197 5.11 29.86 -6.22
CA LEU A 197 4.54 29.77 -7.57
C LEU A 197 4.10 31.16 -8.10
N THR A 198 3.79 32.11 -7.23
CA THR A 198 3.42 33.46 -7.62
C THR A 198 4.63 34.11 -8.36
N GLY A 199 4.42 34.49 -9.61
CA GLY A 199 5.45 35.04 -10.50
C GLY A 199 6.30 34.03 -11.26
N LYS A 200 6.15 32.70 -11.03
CA LYS A 200 6.81 31.64 -11.78
C LYS A 200 5.91 31.00 -12.84
N ILE A 201 4.62 31.11 -12.69
CA ILE A 201 3.63 30.66 -13.67
C ILE A 201 3.22 31.78 -14.59
N SER A 202 2.75 31.47 -15.81
CA SER A 202 2.29 32.47 -16.76
C SER A 202 1.07 33.23 -16.24
N SER A 203 0.85 34.45 -16.72
CA SER A 203 -0.32 35.28 -16.33
C SER A 203 -1.66 34.54 -16.58
N ARG A 204 -1.75 33.71 -17.61
CA ARG A 204 -2.94 32.93 -17.91
C ARG A 204 -3.13 31.81 -16.88
N GLU A 205 -2.08 31.10 -16.52
CA GLU A 205 -2.10 30.04 -15.49
C GLU A 205 -2.43 30.62 -14.12
N ASP A 206 -1.88 31.80 -13.79
CA ASP A 206 -2.19 32.50 -12.55
C ASP A 206 -3.69 32.87 -12.46
N GLN A 207 -4.27 33.38 -13.55
CA GLN A 207 -5.70 33.70 -13.59
C GLN A 207 -6.58 32.48 -13.37
N ILE A 208 -6.23 31.33 -14.01
CA ILE A 208 -6.96 30.06 -13.88
C ILE A 208 -6.76 29.47 -12.47
N GLY A 209 -5.54 29.49 -11.96
CA GLY A 209 -5.16 28.86 -10.70
C GLY A 209 -5.45 29.66 -9.44
N LYS A 210 -5.73 30.98 -9.56
CA LYS A 210 -5.81 31.91 -8.44
C LYS A 210 -6.70 31.46 -7.27
N LEU A 211 -7.91 31.02 -7.57
CA LEU A 211 -8.86 30.55 -6.54
C LEU A 211 -8.39 29.22 -5.93
N ILE A 212 -7.88 28.31 -6.74
CA ILE A 212 -7.39 27.01 -6.31
C ILE A 212 -6.15 27.18 -5.42
N ILE A 213 -5.19 28.02 -5.85
CA ILE A 213 -3.97 28.30 -5.09
C ILE A 213 -4.33 28.96 -3.74
N LYS A 214 -5.29 29.89 -3.73
CA LYS A 214 -5.79 30.51 -2.49
C LYS A 214 -6.33 29.47 -1.53
N GLU A 215 -7.20 28.57 -2.00
CA GLU A 215 -7.78 27.52 -1.17
C GLU A 215 -6.73 26.54 -0.64
N ILE A 216 -5.76 26.14 -1.48
CA ILE A 216 -4.65 25.28 -1.05
C ILE A 216 -3.83 25.97 0.04
N LYS A 217 -3.49 27.25 -0.11
CA LYS A 217 -2.75 28.03 0.90
C LYS A 217 -3.50 28.09 2.23
N GLU A 218 -4.81 28.33 2.19
CA GLU A 218 -5.65 28.35 3.39
C GLU A 218 -5.64 26.98 4.09
N ARG A 219 -5.83 25.90 3.36
CA ARG A 219 -5.81 24.53 3.92
C ARG A 219 -4.45 24.15 4.52
N LEU A 220 -3.35 24.45 3.83
CA LEU A 220 -1.99 24.22 4.35
C LEU A 220 -1.75 25.08 5.60
N SER A 221 -2.18 26.33 5.61
CA SER A 221 -2.09 27.21 6.79
C SER A 221 -2.83 26.63 8.00
N PHE A 222 -4.01 26.00 7.81
CA PHE A 222 -4.70 25.36 8.92
C PHE A 222 -3.90 24.18 9.48
N LEU A 223 -3.27 23.36 8.64
CA LEU A 223 -2.42 22.26 9.10
C LEU A 223 -1.19 22.76 9.86
N LEU A 224 -0.56 23.84 9.40
CA LEU A 224 0.55 24.49 10.10
C LEU A 224 0.12 25.06 11.47
N ASN A 225 -1.07 25.66 11.54
CA ASN A 225 -1.60 26.26 12.77
C ASN A 225 -1.99 25.24 13.85
N VAL A 226 -2.22 23.97 13.48
CA VAL A 226 -2.46 22.89 14.43
C VAL A 226 -1.19 22.09 14.76
N GLY A 227 0.00 22.55 14.34
CA GLY A 227 1.28 21.94 14.64
C GLY A 227 1.55 20.63 13.87
N LEU A 228 1.08 20.54 12.62
CA LEU A 228 1.32 19.39 11.74
C LEU A 228 2.30 19.71 10.59
N ASP A 229 3.20 20.65 10.83
CA ASP A 229 4.18 21.17 9.89
C ASP A 229 5.13 20.11 9.32
N TYR A 230 5.47 19.11 10.13
CA TYR A 230 6.36 17.99 9.78
C TYR A 230 5.71 16.85 8.98
N LEU A 231 4.37 16.77 8.94
CA LEU A 231 3.68 15.73 8.21
C LEU A 231 3.79 15.92 6.69
N THR A 232 3.60 14.83 5.96
CA THR A 232 3.48 14.83 4.50
C THR A 232 2.07 14.48 4.07
N LEU A 233 1.59 15.01 2.93
CA LEU A 233 0.28 14.67 2.37
C LEU A 233 0.20 13.20 1.91
N SER A 234 1.33 12.59 1.60
CA SER A 234 1.42 11.18 1.18
C SER A 234 1.28 10.19 2.34
N ARG A 235 1.38 10.65 3.60
CA ARG A 235 1.33 9.77 4.78
C ARG A 235 -0.03 9.08 4.90
N GLY A 236 0.01 7.77 5.05
CA GLY A 236 -1.19 6.95 5.19
C GLY A 236 -1.93 7.23 6.50
N ALA A 237 -3.26 7.34 6.44
CA ALA A 237 -4.09 7.63 7.62
C ALA A 237 -3.93 6.60 8.76
N ASN A 238 -3.67 5.34 8.42
CA ASN A 238 -3.42 4.25 9.37
C ASN A 238 -2.08 4.34 10.11
N THR A 239 -1.18 5.24 9.69
CA THR A 239 0.13 5.47 10.33
C THR A 239 0.12 6.69 11.24
N LEU A 240 -0.99 7.43 11.29
CA LEU A 240 -1.14 8.62 12.12
C LEU A 240 -1.32 8.26 13.60
N ALA A 241 -0.66 8.99 14.48
CA ALA A 241 -0.97 8.95 15.91
C ALA A 241 -2.37 9.53 16.18
N GLY A 242 -3.01 9.13 17.28
CA GLY A 242 -4.36 9.60 17.65
C GLY A 242 -4.47 11.12 17.66
N GLY A 243 -3.51 11.81 18.29
CA GLY A 243 -3.46 13.28 18.30
C GLY A 243 -3.25 13.92 16.92
N GLU A 244 -2.46 13.30 16.02
CA GLU A 244 -2.29 13.76 14.64
C GLU A 244 -3.62 13.69 13.88
N ALA A 245 -4.30 12.52 13.95
CA ALA A 245 -5.59 12.32 13.29
C ALA A 245 -6.66 13.30 13.80
N GLN A 246 -6.69 13.57 15.10
CA GLN A 246 -7.61 14.53 15.70
C GLN A 246 -7.34 15.96 15.21
N ARG A 247 -6.06 16.38 15.15
CA ARG A 247 -5.68 17.71 14.63
C ARG A 247 -5.96 17.88 13.13
N ILE A 248 -5.79 16.83 12.32
CA ILE A 248 -6.17 16.84 10.90
C ILE A 248 -7.69 17.08 10.76
N ARG A 249 -8.51 16.38 11.55
CA ARG A 249 -9.97 16.60 11.55
C ARG A 249 -10.31 18.03 11.96
N LEU A 250 -9.67 18.56 12.99
CA LEU A 250 -9.85 19.93 13.44
C LEU A 250 -9.51 20.94 12.33
N ALA A 251 -8.35 20.78 11.68
CA ALA A 251 -7.94 21.64 10.56
C ALA A 251 -8.94 21.59 9.39
N SER A 252 -9.41 20.39 9.05
CA SER A 252 -10.42 20.20 7.99
C SER A 252 -11.75 20.89 8.31
N GLN A 253 -12.18 20.88 9.56
CA GLN A 253 -13.44 21.50 9.98
C GLN A 253 -13.36 23.03 10.03
N ILE A 254 -12.23 23.59 10.42
CA ILE A 254 -11.99 25.04 10.34
C ILE A 254 -12.07 25.51 8.89
N GLY A 255 -11.45 24.75 7.98
CA GLY A 255 -11.48 25.02 6.55
C GLY A 255 -12.87 24.94 5.92
N SER A 256 -13.83 24.24 6.53
CA SER A 256 -15.21 24.13 6.02
C SER A 256 -16.06 25.38 6.28
N GLY A 257 -15.63 26.27 7.17
CA GLY A 257 -16.38 27.49 7.55
C GLY A 257 -17.74 27.24 8.22
N LEU A 258 -17.95 26.02 8.76
CA LEU A 258 -19.19 25.65 9.44
C LEU A 258 -19.38 26.49 10.73
N THR A 259 -20.61 26.92 10.98
CA THR A 259 -21.02 27.65 12.17
C THR A 259 -22.11 26.89 12.94
N GLY A 260 -22.20 27.12 14.27
CA GLY A 260 -23.22 26.48 15.11
C GLY A 260 -22.91 25.00 15.45
N VAL A 261 -21.68 24.55 15.28
CA VAL A 261 -21.23 23.18 15.56
C VAL A 261 -20.68 23.08 16.97
N LEU A 262 -20.94 21.96 17.64
CA LEU A 262 -20.31 21.59 18.92
C LEU A 262 -19.07 20.71 18.66
N TYR A 263 -17.92 21.18 19.07
CA TYR A 263 -16.65 20.46 19.04
C TYR A 263 -16.28 19.96 20.44
N VAL A 264 -16.10 18.68 20.61
CA VAL A 264 -15.58 18.07 21.85
C VAL A 264 -14.22 17.46 21.52
N LEU A 265 -13.19 17.96 22.19
CA LEU A 265 -11.80 17.58 21.99
C LEU A 265 -11.24 17.00 23.29
N ASP A 266 -10.68 15.81 23.19
CA ASP A 266 -10.05 15.10 24.30
C ASP A 266 -8.53 15.16 24.12
N GLU A 267 -7.82 15.73 25.09
CA GLU A 267 -6.37 15.94 25.11
C GLU A 267 -5.77 16.41 23.76
N PRO A 268 -6.28 17.48 23.12
CA PRO A 268 -5.82 17.90 21.78
C PRO A 268 -4.37 18.40 21.79
N SER A 269 -3.80 18.72 22.96
CA SER A 269 -2.40 19.13 23.13
C SER A 269 -1.43 17.96 23.18
N ILE A 270 -1.92 16.71 23.29
CA ILE A 270 -1.06 15.54 23.48
C ILE A 270 -0.03 15.41 22.33
N GLY A 271 1.24 15.24 22.71
CA GLY A 271 2.35 15.12 21.75
C GLY A 271 2.74 16.43 21.05
N LEU A 272 2.19 17.58 21.44
CA LEU A 272 2.65 18.89 20.99
C LEU A 272 3.84 19.41 21.81
N HIS A 273 4.75 20.07 21.13
CA HIS A 273 5.76 20.88 21.81
C HIS A 273 5.07 22.10 22.45
N PRO A 274 5.50 22.58 23.63
CA PRO A 274 4.89 23.76 24.31
C PRO A 274 4.74 24.99 23.41
N ARG A 275 5.65 25.18 22.46
CA ARG A 275 5.59 26.27 21.47
C ARG A 275 4.36 26.18 20.56
N ASP A 276 3.88 24.97 20.26
CA ASP A 276 2.77 24.75 19.33
C ASP A 276 1.40 24.77 20.04
N ASN A 277 1.37 24.63 21.38
CA ASN A 277 0.15 24.77 22.18
C ASN A 277 -0.50 26.16 21.99
N SER A 278 0.29 27.22 21.89
CA SER A 278 -0.21 28.56 21.65
C SER A 278 -0.93 28.69 20.28
N LYS A 279 -0.42 28.02 19.26
CA LYS A 279 -1.04 27.97 17.91
C LYS A 279 -2.37 27.20 17.97
N LEU A 280 -2.37 26.03 18.64
CA LEU A 280 -3.60 25.25 18.85
C LEU A 280 -4.66 26.07 19.57
N ILE A 281 -4.32 26.71 20.67
CA ILE A 281 -5.26 27.57 21.45
C ILE A 281 -5.80 28.71 20.60
N SER A 282 -4.96 29.38 19.81
CA SER A 282 -5.42 30.45 18.91
C SER A 282 -6.39 29.92 17.85
N THR A 283 -6.15 28.72 17.36
CA THR A 283 -6.99 28.02 16.39
C THR A 283 -8.36 27.66 16.98
N LEU A 284 -8.39 27.17 18.21
CA LEU A 284 -9.63 26.86 18.95
C LEU A 284 -10.45 28.12 19.27
N LYS A 285 -9.77 29.21 19.65
CA LYS A 285 -10.43 30.51 19.84
C LYS A 285 -11.07 31.03 18.55
N ARG A 286 -10.38 30.88 17.41
CA ARG A 286 -10.92 31.23 16.09
C ARG A 286 -12.16 30.41 15.73
N LEU A 287 -12.17 29.10 16.04
CA LEU A 287 -13.37 28.26 15.87
C LEU A 287 -14.57 28.81 16.64
N ARG A 288 -14.33 29.17 17.91
CA ARG A 288 -15.38 29.78 18.74
C ARG A 288 -15.87 31.09 18.17
N GLU A 289 -14.98 31.96 17.69
CA GLU A 289 -15.31 33.25 17.08
C GLU A 289 -16.16 33.13 15.79
N LEU A 290 -16.05 31.98 15.08
CA LEU A 290 -16.90 31.62 13.95
C LEU A 290 -18.32 31.18 14.39
N GLY A 291 -18.69 31.31 15.67
CA GLY A 291 -20.03 30.95 16.16
C GLY A 291 -20.18 29.47 16.56
N ASN A 292 -19.09 28.78 16.82
CA ASN A 292 -19.12 27.40 17.28
C ASN A 292 -18.95 27.27 18.81
N THR A 293 -19.37 26.16 19.36
CA THR A 293 -19.11 25.79 20.75
C THR A 293 -17.94 24.80 20.81
N VAL A 294 -16.92 25.10 21.61
CA VAL A 294 -15.72 24.24 21.73
C VAL A 294 -15.56 23.83 23.19
N ILE A 295 -15.56 22.53 23.47
CA ILE A 295 -15.27 21.92 24.75
C ILE A 295 -13.93 21.18 24.64
N VAL A 296 -13.01 21.48 25.54
CA VAL A 296 -11.68 20.85 25.58
C VAL A 296 -11.55 20.17 26.96
N VAL A 297 -11.14 18.93 26.93
CA VAL A 297 -10.75 18.13 28.11
C VAL A 297 -9.23 17.97 28.05
N GLU A 298 -8.51 18.39 29.10
CA GLU A 298 -7.03 18.29 29.23
C GLU A 298 -6.69 17.57 30.52
#